data_40d335e0d53db179fe55c053b391a785
#
_entry.id   40d335e0d53db179fe55c053b391a785
#
_cell.length_a   1.000
_cell.length_b   1.000
_cell.length_c   1.000
_cell.angle_alpha   90.00
_cell.angle_beta   90.00
_cell.angle_gamma   90.00
#
_symmetry.space_group_name_H-M   'P 1'
#
loop_
_entity.id
_entity.type
_entity.pdbx_description
1 polymer ?
#
loop_
_entity_poly.entity_id
_entity_poly.type
_entity_poly.pdbx_seq_one_letter_code
_entity_poly.pdbx_strand_id
1 'polypeptide(L)'
;MKERKVEKVISGILIGILIILTIFMIADVKKLQGNARVVNYAGIIRGATQRMVKLEVVDEGNDELIQYLDDIFSGLMHGGGKYNLTHLEDTDYNAKLNRLYSYWAKLKEEVTKVREEGYKDTDIISMSEEYFQLADKMVDAAENCSQRYATQINQIEKALIVIMILIVALLIKESVEQVRISKKNRELRKKAYLDLHTGLPNKSRCEELLLANDNLTELTTVAIFDLNGLK
;
A
#
# COMPACT_ATOMS: atom_id res chain seq x y z
N MET A 1 -34.20 -15.39 -0.97
CA MET A 1 -33.35 -15.82 0.17
C MET A 1 -31.99 -16.36 -0.28
N LYS A 2 -31.93 -17.15 -1.38
CA LYS A 2 -30.69 -17.73 -1.94
C LYS A 2 -29.76 -16.65 -2.52
N GLU A 3 -30.26 -15.67 -3.28
CA GLU A 3 -29.49 -14.56 -3.86
C GLU A 3 -28.80 -13.70 -2.81
N ARG A 4 -29.49 -13.35 -1.73
CA ARG A 4 -28.94 -12.54 -0.63
C ARG A 4 -27.80 -13.22 0.12
N LYS A 5 -27.79 -14.55 0.21
CA LYS A 5 -26.67 -15.32 0.75
C LYS A 5 -25.46 -15.26 -0.18
N VAL A 6 -25.68 -15.34 -1.49
CA VAL A 6 -24.62 -15.27 -2.51
C VAL A 6 -23.97 -13.89 -2.50
N GLU A 7 -24.74 -12.81 -2.44
CA GLU A 7 -24.21 -11.42 -2.37
C GLU A 7 -23.34 -11.19 -1.14
N LYS A 8 -23.77 -11.68 0.04
CA LYS A 8 -22.94 -11.60 1.26
C LYS A 8 -21.63 -12.37 1.16
N VAL A 9 -21.65 -13.54 0.51
CA VAL A 9 -20.44 -14.33 0.27
C VAL A 9 -19.50 -13.57 -0.68
N ILE A 10 -20.03 -13.00 -1.76
CA ILE A 10 -19.25 -12.21 -2.72
C ILE A 10 -18.63 -10.99 -2.02
N SER A 11 -19.40 -10.23 -1.24
CA SER A 11 -18.90 -9.09 -0.46
C SER A 11 -17.79 -9.50 0.50
N GLY A 12 -17.95 -10.64 1.20
CA GLY A 12 -16.93 -11.18 2.09
C GLY A 12 -15.64 -11.54 1.36
N ILE A 13 -15.74 -12.17 0.19
CA ILE A 13 -14.58 -12.51 -0.66
C ILE A 13 -13.87 -11.24 -1.13
N LEU A 14 -14.61 -10.23 -1.62
CA LEU A 14 -14.04 -8.98 -2.09
C LEU A 14 -13.31 -8.23 -0.97
N ILE A 15 -13.87 -8.20 0.24
CA ILE A 15 -13.21 -7.61 1.41
C ILE A 15 -11.93 -8.38 1.76
N GLY A 16 -11.96 -9.72 1.70
CA GLY A 16 -10.78 -10.55 1.92
C GLY A 16 -9.65 -10.24 0.92
N ILE A 17 -9.98 -10.13 -0.37
CA ILE A 17 -9.04 -9.75 -1.43
C ILE A 17 -8.50 -8.33 -1.20
N LEU A 18 -9.35 -7.38 -0.83
CA LEU A 18 -8.96 -6.00 -0.52
C LEU A 18 -7.91 -5.96 0.59
N ILE A 19 -8.13 -6.70 1.68
CA ILE A 19 -7.19 -6.77 2.81
C ILE A 19 -5.84 -7.35 2.35
N ILE A 20 -5.86 -8.45 1.60
CA ILE A 20 -4.65 -9.11 1.11
C ILE A 20 -3.85 -8.16 0.20
N LEU A 21 -4.49 -7.53 -0.78
CA LEU A 21 -3.83 -6.58 -1.68
C LEU A 21 -3.28 -5.36 -0.94
N THR A 22 -3.98 -4.88 0.10
CA THR A 22 -3.49 -3.77 0.94
C THR A 22 -2.21 -4.15 1.69
N ILE A 23 -2.14 -5.39 2.22
CA ILE A 23 -0.93 -5.88 2.89
C ILE A 23 0.24 -5.96 1.91
N PHE A 24 0.03 -6.49 0.69
CA PHE A 24 1.05 -6.52 -0.35
C PHE A 24 1.50 -5.11 -0.73
N MET A 25 0.58 -4.18 -0.94
CA MET A 25 0.90 -2.78 -1.26
C MET A 25 1.79 -2.14 -0.18
N ILE A 26 1.48 -2.33 1.11
CA ILE A 26 2.29 -1.79 2.21
C ILE A 26 3.72 -2.37 2.18
N ALA A 27 3.86 -3.67 1.90
CA ALA A 27 5.15 -4.32 1.80
C ALA A 27 5.98 -3.75 0.61
N ASP A 28 5.35 -3.58 -0.55
CA ASP A 28 6.01 -3.06 -1.74
C ASP A 28 6.38 -1.58 -1.62
N VAL A 29 5.56 -0.76 -0.95
CA VAL A 29 5.90 0.65 -0.65
C VAL A 29 7.15 0.73 0.24
N LYS A 30 7.29 -0.13 1.25
CA LYS A 30 8.50 -0.19 2.08
C LYS A 30 9.75 -0.57 1.26
N LYS A 31 9.62 -1.54 0.34
CA LYS A 31 10.70 -1.91 -0.58
C LYS A 31 11.06 -0.73 -1.49
N LEU A 32 10.08 -0.04 -2.05
CA LEU A 32 10.31 1.12 -2.92
C LEU A 32 11.07 2.24 -2.17
N GLN A 33 10.74 2.51 -0.91
CA GLN A 33 11.47 3.49 -0.10
C GLN A 33 12.93 3.07 0.14
N GLY A 34 13.18 1.78 0.37
CA GLY A 34 14.52 1.22 0.46
C GLY A 34 15.30 1.38 -0.85
N ASN A 35 14.67 1.06 -1.98
CA ASN A 35 15.26 1.17 -3.31
C ASN A 35 15.63 2.61 -3.67
N ALA A 36 14.77 3.59 -3.35
CA ALA A 36 15.05 5.02 -3.58
C ALA A 36 16.32 5.48 -2.83
N ARG A 37 16.54 4.97 -1.62
CA ARG A 37 17.76 5.23 -0.86
C ARG A 37 18.98 4.61 -1.55
N VAL A 38 18.86 3.38 -2.07
CA VAL A 38 19.94 2.73 -2.83
C VAL A 38 20.31 3.53 -4.07
N VAL A 39 19.33 3.98 -4.86
CA VAL A 39 19.55 4.85 -6.03
C VAL A 39 20.32 6.12 -5.66
N ASN A 40 19.93 6.79 -4.56
CA ASN A 40 20.61 7.98 -4.09
C ASN A 40 22.07 7.69 -3.72
N TYR A 41 22.35 6.63 -2.96
CA TYR A 41 23.71 6.28 -2.56
C TYR A 41 24.57 5.75 -3.73
N ALA A 42 23.97 5.08 -4.71
CA ALA A 42 24.61 4.73 -5.96
C ALA A 42 25.06 6.01 -6.72
N GLY A 43 24.21 7.03 -6.77
CA GLY A 43 24.55 8.35 -7.33
C GLY A 43 25.65 9.06 -6.53
N ILE A 44 25.69 8.92 -5.21
CA ILE A 44 26.76 9.44 -4.37
C ILE A 44 28.08 8.77 -4.68
N ILE A 45 28.15 7.45 -4.85
CA ILE A 45 29.35 6.73 -5.28
C ILE A 45 29.89 7.35 -6.57
N ARG A 46 29.05 7.53 -7.59
CA ARG A 46 29.43 8.14 -8.86
C ARG A 46 30.04 9.52 -8.69
N GLY A 47 29.37 10.41 -7.96
CA GLY A 47 29.82 11.80 -7.80
C GLY A 47 30.97 11.96 -6.82
N ALA A 48 30.96 11.25 -5.71
CA ALA A 48 31.98 11.38 -4.67
C ALA A 48 33.33 10.78 -5.12
N THR A 49 33.31 9.71 -5.95
CA THR A 49 34.55 9.19 -6.53
C THR A 49 35.20 10.21 -7.48
N GLN A 50 34.41 10.90 -8.30
CA GLN A 50 34.94 11.98 -9.14
C GLN A 50 35.55 13.12 -8.31
N ARG A 51 34.91 13.46 -7.19
CA ARG A 51 35.44 14.44 -6.26
C ARG A 51 36.75 13.96 -5.63
N MET A 52 36.82 12.71 -5.21
CA MET A 52 37.99 12.07 -4.62
C MET A 52 39.18 12.15 -5.59
N VAL A 53 38.99 11.73 -6.86
CA VAL A 53 40.06 11.80 -7.88
C VAL A 53 40.52 13.23 -8.13
N LYS A 54 39.61 14.20 -8.18
CA LYS A 54 40.00 15.63 -8.32
C LYS A 54 40.88 16.12 -7.15
N LEU A 55 40.56 15.71 -5.92
CA LEU A 55 41.36 16.07 -4.75
C LEU A 55 42.74 15.42 -4.80
N GLU A 56 42.86 14.16 -5.20
CA GLU A 56 44.16 13.49 -5.35
C GLU A 56 45.03 14.15 -6.42
N VAL A 57 44.45 14.57 -7.55
CA VAL A 57 45.18 15.25 -8.64
C VAL A 57 45.77 16.61 -8.21
N VAL A 58 45.13 17.29 -7.25
CA VAL A 58 45.62 18.58 -6.72
C VAL A 58 46.38 18.45 -5.40
N ASP A 59 46.78 17.22 -5.02
CA ASP A 59 47.50 16.90 -3.80
C ASP A 59 46.75 17.28 -2.51
N GLU A 60 45.42 17.23 -2.55
CA GLU A 60 44.50 17.42 -1.44
C GLU A 60 43.78 16.12 -1.05
N GLY A 61 44.48 15.00 -1.04
CA GLY A 61 43.92 13.66 -0.78
C GLY A 61 43.10 13.62 0.49
N ASN A 62 41.98 12.86 0.45
CA ASN A 62 41.02 12.78 1.55
C ASN A 62 40.62 11.33 1.86
N ASP A 63 41.27 10.76 2.90
CA ASP A 63 41.04 9.38 3.34
C ASP A 63 39.63 9.18 3.97
N GLU A 64 39.05 10.23 4.58
CA GLU A 64 37.72 10.17 5.11
C GLU A 64 36.68 9.96 3.97
N LEU A 65 36.93 10.54 2.80
CA LEU A 65 36.10 10.36 1.62
C LEU A 65 36.21 8.94 1.04
N ILE A 66 37.41 8.36 1.05
CA ILE A 66 37.64 6.97 0.66
C ILE A 66 36.90 6.03 1.63
N GLN A 67 37.04 6.23 2.93
CA GLN A 67 36.31 5.44 3.93
C GLN A 67 34.79 5.59 3.79
N TYR A 68 34.31 6.80 3.52
CA TYR A 68 32.90 7.06 3.26
C TYR A 68 32.36 6.24 2.10
N LEU A 69 33.11 6.14 1.00
CA LEU A 69 32.76 5.33 -0.17
C LEU A 69 32.80 3.83 0.14
N ASP A 70 33.82 3.36 0.90
CA ASP A 70 33.89 1.97 1.34
C ASP A 70 32.68 1.58 2.22
N ASP A 71 32.26 2.45 3.14
CA ASP A 71 31.07 2.25 3.98
C ASP A 71 29.77 2.15 3.14
N ILE A 72 29.66 2.95 2.07
CA ILE A 72 28.52 2.89 1.16
C ILE A 72 28.54 1.58 0.38
N PHE A 73 29.67 1.18 -0.20
CA PHE A 73 29.79 -0.10 -0.91
C PHE A 73 29.39 -1.27 -0.03
N SER A 74 29.89 -1.30 1.20
CA SER A 74 29.53 -2.33 2.18
C SER A 74 28.01 -2.40 2.40
N GLY A 75 27.38 -1.24 2.57
CA GLY A 75 25.93 -1.14 2.75
C GLY A 75 25.12 -1.59 1.53
N LEU A 76 25.57 -1.25 0.31
CA LEU A 76 24.90 -1.66 -0.94
C LEU A 76 25.03 -3.16 -1.20
N MET A 77 26.19 -3.75 -0.88
CA MET A 77 26.46 -5.17 -1.13
C MET A 77 25.78 -6.10 -0.12
N HIS A 78 25.75 -5.72 1.16
CA HIS A 78 25.31 -6.60 2.24
C HIS A 78 24.02 -6.17 2.91
N GLY A 79 23.57 -4.96 2.62
CA GLY A 79 22.47 -4.32 3.33
C GLY A 79 22.88 -3.78 4.71
N GLY A 80 22.05 -2.92 5.32
CA GLY A 80 22.30 -2.32 6.63
C GLY A 80 23.42 -1.28 6.62
N GLY A 81 24.38 -1.47 7.51
CA GLY A 81 25.52 -0.56 7.68
C GLY A 81 25.13 0.81 8.24
N LYS A 82 26.10 1.74 8.24
CA LYS A 82 25.97 3.11 8.77
C LYS A 82 24.82 3.91 8.16
N TYR A 83 24.48 3.60 6.91
CA TYR A 83 23.45 4.32 6.14
C TYR A 83 22.14 3.55 6.03
N ASN A 84 22.03 2.40 6.70
CA ASN A 84 20.83 1.54 6.71
C ASN A 84 20.29 1.30 5.29
N LEU A 85 21.17 0.82 4.40
CA LEU A 85 20.86 0.56 3.00
C LEU A 85 20.15 -0.79 2.87
N THR A 86 19.28 -0.89 1.87
CA THR A 86 18.63 -2.16 1.52
C THR A 86 19.46 -2.86 0.46
N HIS A 87 19.74 -4.16 0.63
CA HIS A 87 20.29 -4.95 -0.46
C HIS A 87 19.22 -5.18 -1.52
N LEU A 88 19.48 -4.83 -2.78
CA LEU A 88 18.56 -5.08 -3.89
C LEU A 88 18.71 -6.52 -4.38
N GLU A 89 17.60 -7.26 -4.39
CA GLU A 89 17.54 -8.63 -4.95
C GLU A 89 17.37 -8.59 -6.49
N ASP A 90 18.21 -7.80 -7.18
CA ASP A 90 18.20 -7.67 -8.63
C ASP A 90 19.52 -8.16 -9.23
N THR A 91 19.44 -9.13 -10.11
CA THR A 91 20.62 -9.80 -10.68
C THR A 91 21.47 -8.85 -11.53
N ASP A 92 20.84 -7.98 -12.33
CA ASP A 92 21.56 -7.05 -13.22
C ASP A 92 22.26 -5.96 -12.39
N TYR A 93 21.55 -5.40 -11.40
CA TYR A 93 22.14 -4.44 -10.45
C TYR A 93 23.34 -5.05 -9.71
N ASN A 94 23.18 -6.25 -9.14
CA ASN A 94 24.23 -6.89 -8.35
C ASN A 94 25.47 -7.24 -9.21
N ALA A 95 25.28 -7.64 -10.46
CA ALA A 95 26.40 -7.87 -11.39
C ALA A 95 27.20 -6.58 -11.65
N LYS A 96 26.49 -5.45 -11.86
CA LYS A 96 27.13 -4.13 -12.09
C LYS A 96 27.77 -3.59 -10.83
N LEU A 97 27.15 -3.74 -9.67
CA LEU A 97 27.71 -3.36 -8.37
C LEU A 97 29.03 -4.10 -8.08
N ASN A 98 29.04 -5.43 -8.27
CA ASN A 98 30.23 -6.24 -8.06
C ASN A 98 31.38 -5.85 -9.02
N ARG A 99 31.05 -5.58 -10.28
CA ARG A 99 32.03 -5.08 -11.26
C ARG A 99 32.61 -3.72 -10.84
N LEU A 100 31.75 -2.80 -10.43
CA LEU A 100 32.17 -1.47 -9.97
C LEU A 100 33.06 -1.56 -8.72
N TYR A 101 32.67 -2.42 -7.75
CA TYR A 101 33.45 -2.65 -6.54
C TYR A 101 34.85 -3.23 -6.84
N SER A 102 34.93 -4.17 -7.78
CA SER A 102 36.24 -4.71 -8.22
C SER A 102 37.10 -3.64 -8.88
N TYR A 103 36.47 -2.71 -9.62
CA TYR A 103 37.19 -1.60 -10.23
C TYR A 103 37.59 -0.54 -9.20
N TRP A 104 36.76 -0.32 -8.17
CA TRP A 104 37.07 0.54 -7.03
C TRP A 104 38.35 0.14 -6.30
N ALA A 105 38.58 -1.15 -6.12
CA ALA A 105 39.84 -1.64 -5.54
C ALA A 105 41.04 -1.22 -6.38
N LYS A 106 40.99 -1.36 -7.72
CA LYS A 106 42.05 -0.93 -8.63
C LYS A 106 42.26 0.59 -8.62
N LEU A 107 41.16 1.35 -8.55
CA LEU A 107 41.23 2.80 -8.50
C LEU A 107 41.93 3.28 -7.21
N LYS A 108 41.71 2.59 -6.05
CA LYS A 108 42.42 2.90 -4.80
C LYS A 108 43.95 2.58 -4.90
N GLU A 109 44.31 1.53 -5.60
CA GLU A 109 45.73 1.23 -5.86
C GLU A 109 46.37 2.34 -6.73
N GLU A 110 45.66 2.84 -7.72
CA GLU A 110 46.12 3.94 -8.56
C GLU A 110 46.23 5.26 -7.79
N VAL A 111 45.30 5.54 -6.86
CA VAL A 111 45.40 6.69 -5.93
C VAL A 111 46.69 6.63 -5.11
N THR A 112 47.10 5.45 -4.66
CA THR A 112 48.35 5.29 -3.94
C THR A 112 49.56 5.71 -4.81
N LYS A 113 49.58 5.30 -6.08
CA LYS A 113 50.62 5.72 -7.03
C LYS A 113 50.62 7.23 -7.28
N VAL A 114 49.43 7.84 -7.41
CA VAL A 114 49.31 9.31 -7.55
C VAL A 114 49.96 10.03 -6.41
N ARG A 115 49.81 9.54 -5.18
CA ARG A 115 50.40 10.12 -3.98
C ARG A 115 51.92 9.94 -3.91
N GLU A 116 52.47 8.86 -4.51
CA GLU A 116 53.89 8.56 -4.52
C GLU A 116 54.63 9.22 -5.68
N GLU A 117 54.06 9.21 -6.87
CA GLU A 117 54.72 9.56 -8.14
C GLU A 117 54.15 10.82 -8.80
N GLY A 118 53.01 11.32 -8.30
CA GLY A 118 52.23 12.40 -8.91
C GLY A 118 51.33 11.92 -10.04
N TYR A 119 50.27 12.65 -10.32
CA TYR A 119 49.19 12.19 -11.21
C TYR A 119 49.59 12.09 -12.69
N LYS A 120 50.66 12.78 -13.15
CA LYS A 120 51.05 12.87 -14.56
C LYS A 120 51.54 11.54 -15.16
N ASP A 121 52.17 10.72 -14.30
CA ASP A 121 52.75 9.45 -14.69
C ASP A 121 51.83 8.24 -14.32
N THR A 122 50.56 8.52 -14.04
CA THR A 122 49.54 7.52 -13.65
C THR A 122 48.35 7.51 -14.60
N ASP A 123 47.57 6.45 -14.54
CA ASP A 123 46.34 6.27 -15.33
C ASP A 123 45.09 6.79 -14.64
N ILE A 124 45.24 7.56 -13.53
CA ILE A 124 44.13 7.96 -12.65
C ILE A 124 42.97 8.65 -13.39
N ILE A 125 43.29 9.49 -14.42
CA ILE A 125 42.26 10.23 -15.15
C ILE A 125 41.46 9.27 -16.04
N SER A 126 42.14 8.39 -16.80
CA SER A 126 41.47 7.42 -17.70
C SER A 126 40.65 6.40 -16.88
N MET A 127 41.23 5.94 -15.78
CA MET A 127 40.53 5.03 -14.86
C MET A 127 39.30 5.68 -14.19
N SER A 128 39.41 6.95 -13.83
CA SER A 128 38.27 7.73 -13.29
C SER A 128 37.12 7.83 -14.27
N GLU A 129 37.41 8.03 -15.56
CA GLU A 129 36.37 8.10 -16.60
C GLU A 129 35.72 6.72 -16.84
N GLU A 130 36.50 5.65 -16.88
CA GLU A 130 35.95 4.29 -16.98
C GLU A 130 35.11 3.93 -15.76
N TYR A 131 35.58 4.28 -14.56
CA TYR A 131 34.84 4.11 -13.32
C TYR A 131 33.49 4.85 -13.36
N PHE A 132 33.48 6.11 -13.83
CA PHE A 132 32.26 6.89 -13.96
C PHE A 132 31.23 6.19 -14.84
N GLN A 133 31.64 5.64 -15.99
CA GLN A 133 30.75 4.90 -16.89
C GLN A 133 30.23 3.60 -16.27
N LEU A 134 31.04 2.91 -15.46
CA LEU A 134 30.59 1.73 -14.71
C LEU A 134 29.59 2.10 -13.62
N ALA A 135 29.85 3.19 -12.91
CA ALA A 135 28.96 3.71 -11.87
C ALA A 135 27.63 4.17 -12.46
N ASP A 136 27.64 4.84 -13.61
CA ASP A 136 26.43 5.26 -14.32
C ASP A 136 25.54 4.08 -14.69
N LYS A 137 26.12 3.02 -15.26
CA LYS A 137 25.39 1.77 -15.56
C LYS A 137 24.82 1.09 -14.31
N MET A 138 25.50 1.18 -13.17
CA MET A 138 24.98 0.66 -11.89
C MET A 138 23.82 1.50 -11.38
N VAL A 139 23.90 2.84 -11.48
CA VAL A 139 22.79 3.74 -11.13
C VAL A 139 21.56 3.45 -11.97
N ASP A 140 21.73 3.34 -13.30
CA ASP A 140 20.64 2.99 -14.23
C ASP A 140 19.96 1.67 -13.83
N ALA A 141 20.74 0.67 -13.43
CA ALA A 141 20.17 -0.62 -12.99
C ALA A 141 19.38 -0.49 -11.69
N ALA A 142 19.87 0.32 -10.74
CA ALA A 142 19.15 0.61 -9.50
C ALA A 142 17.84 1.36 -9.76
N GLU A 143 17.86 2.36 -10.65
CA GLU A 143 16.67 3.12 -11.07
C GLU A 143 15.65 2.21 -11.77
N ASN A 144 16.10 1.37 -12.70
CA ASN A 144 15.23 0.40 -13.38
C ASN A 144 14.59 -0.59 -12.42
N CYS A 145 15.32 -1.07 -11.41
CA CYS A 145 14.78 -1.90 -10.34
C CYS A 145 13.69 -1.14 -9.55
N SER A 146 13.97 0.09 -9.14
CA SER A 146 13.02 0.96 -8.43
C SER A 146 11.76 1.23 -9.25
N GLN A 147 11.90 1.51 -10.56
CA GLN A 147 10.80 1.77 -11.47
C GLN A 147 9.88 0.55 -11.67
N ARG A 148 10.44 -0.67 -11.70
CA ARG A 148 9.63 -1.90 -11.76
C ARG A 148 8.74 -2.03 -10.52
N TYR A 149 9.25 -1.79 -9.31
CA TYR A 149 8.44 -1.79 -8.10
C TYR A 149 7.37 -0.69 -8.11
N ALA A 150 7.71 0.51 -8.55
CA ALA A 150 6.72 1.60 -8.68
C ALA A 150 5.58 1.23 -9.65
N THR A 151 5.90 0.56 -10.75
CA THR A 151 4.90 0.10 -11.73
C THR A 151 3.99 -0.98 -11.14
N GLN A 152 4.54 -1.92 -10.38
CA GLN A 152 3.77 -2.96 -9.69
C GLN A 152 2.80 -2.35 -8.66
N ILE A 153 3.27 -1.40 -7.85
CA ILE A 153 2.43 -0.68 -6.88
C ILE A 153 1.27 0.02 -7.58
N ASN A 154 1.52 0.70 -8.69
CA ASN A 154 0.48 1.38 -9.47
C ASN A 154 -0.58 0.40 -10.04
N GLN A 155 -0.19 -0.81 -10.41
CA GLN A 155 -1.14 -1.86 -10.85
C GLN A 155 -2.00 -2.35 -9.67
N ILE A 156 -1.39 -2.58 -8.51
CA ILE A 156 -2.12 -2.98 -7.29
C ILE A 156 -3.09 -1.87 -6.86
N GLU A 157 -2.67 -0.61 -6.90
CA GLU A 157 -3.53 0.55 -6.60
C GLU A 157 -4.77 0.60 -7.48
N LYS A 158 -4.62 0.42 -8.81
CA LYS A 158 -5.75 0.36 -9.74
C LYS A 158 -6.71 -0.78 -9.42
N ALA A 159 -6.19 -1.97 -9.09
CA ALA A 159 -7.00 -3.10 -8.69
C ALA A 159 -7.77 -2.82 -7.39
N LEU A 160 -7.14 -2.19 -6.40
CA LEU A 160 -7.78 -1.78 -5.15
C LEU A 160 -8.94 -0.79 -5.38
N ILE A 161 -8.75 0.20 -6.27
CA ILE A 161 -9.80 1.16 -6.62
C ILE A 161 -11.01 0.44 -7.24
N VAL A 162 -10.78 -0.48 -8.18
CA VAL A 162 -11.87 -1.24 -8.82
C VAL A 162 -12.63 -2.08 -7.78
N ILE A 163 -11.93 -2.80 -6.92
CA ILE A 163 -12.55 -3.62 -5.86
C ILE A 163 -13.36 -2.74 -4.90
N MET A 164 -12.83 -1.58 -4.52
CA MET A 164 -13.52 -0.64 -3.64
C MET A 164 -14.81 -0.11 -4.26
N ILE A 165 -14.79 0.23 -5.55
CA ILE A 165 -16.00 0.66 -6.29
C ILE A 165 -17.05 -0.47 -6.30
N LEU A 166 -16.65 -1.72 -6.54
CA LEU A 166 -17.55 -2.86 -6.52
C LEU A 166 -18.19 -3.09 -5.15
N ILE A 167 -17.41 -3.00 -4.09
CA ILE A 167 -17.91 -3.13 -2.71
C ILE A 167 -18.92 -2.02 -2.40
N VAL A 168 -18.63 -0.77 -2.74
CA VAL A 168 -19.54 0.36 -2.54
C VAL A 168 -20.83 0.17 -3.31
N ALA A 169 -20.78 -0.29 -4.57
CA ALA A 169 -21.96 -0.57 -5.36
C ALA A 169 -22.84 -1.68 -4.74
N LEU A 170 -22.24 -2.74 -4.21
CA LEU A 170 -22.96 -3.80 -3.50
C LEU A 170 -23.62 -3.29 -2.21
N LEU A 171 -22.92 -2.47 -1.43
CA LEU A 171 -23.47 -1.86 -0.21
C LEU A 171 -24.64 -0.92 -0.50
N ILE A 172 -24.56 -0.12 -1.56
CA ILE A 172 -25.67 0.74 -2.00
C ILE A 172 -26.87 -0.10 -2.39
N LYS A 173 -26.67 -1.16 -3.20
CA LYS A 173 -27.74 -2.09 -3.58
C LYS A 173 -28.40 -2.70 -2.36
N GLU A 174 -27.63 -3.22 -1.42
CA GLU A 174 -28.14 -3.83 -0.19
C GLU A 174 -28.95 -2.83 0.65
N SER A 175 -28.47 -1.59 0.78
CA SER A 175 -29.16 -0.51 1.50
C SER A 175 -30.51 -0.17 0.86
N VAL A 176 -30.55 -0.05 -0.48
CA VAL A 176 -31.81 0.22 -1.19
C VAL A 176 -32.81 -0.91 -1.01
N GLU A 177 -32.37 -2.16 -1.07
CA GLU A 177 -33.25 -3.31 -0.83
C GLU A 177 -33.80 -3.35 0.60
N GLN A 178 -32.97 -3.03 1.60
CA GLN A 178 -33.43 -2.95 2.99
C GLN A 178 -34.51 -1.88 3.19
N VAL A 179 -34.33 -0.69 2.57
CA VAL A 179 -35.35 0.38 2.61
C VAL A 179 -36.66 -0.09 1.95
N ARG A 180 -36.60 -0.78 0.79
CA ARG A 180 -37.78 -1.31 0.12
C ARG A 180 -38.52 -2.36 0.98
N ILE A 181 -37.78 -3.28 1.57
CA ILE A 181 -38.35 -4.31 2.47
C ILE A 181 -38.99 -3.67 3.70
N SER A 182 -38.32 -2.70 4.31
CA SER A 182 -38.84 -1.96 5.47
C SER A 182 -40.15 -1.24 5.14
N LYS A 183 -40.21 -0.53 4.00
CA LYS A 183 -41.47 0.11 3.52
C LYS A 183 -42.57 -0.91 3.31
N LYS A 184 -42.29 -2.01 2.61
CA LYS A 184 -43.27 -3.08 2.37
C LYS A 184 -43.77 -3.71 3.69
N ASN A 185 -42.89 -3.98 4.62
CA ASN A 185 -43.24 -4.51 5.93
C ASN A 185 -44.13 -3.54 6.72
N ARG A 186 -43.85 -2.21 6.63
CA ARG A 186 -44.67 -1.18 7.26
C ARG A 186 -46.08 -1.14 6.64
N GLU A 187 -46.20 -1.25 5.31
CA GLU A 187 -47.51 -1.35 4.63
C GLU A 187 -48.28 -2.62 4.99
N LEU A 188 -47.58 -3.75 5.02
CA LEU A 188 -48.20 -5.03 5.44
C LEU A 188 -48.67 -4.98 6.87
N ARG A 189 -47.90 -4.40 7.81
CA ARG A 189 -48.31 -4.17 9.21
C ARG A 189 -49.52 -3.27 9.29
N LYS A 190 -49.58 -2.16 8.53
CA LYS A 190 -50.77 -1.30 8.51
C LYS A 190 -51.99 -2.09 8.05
N LYS A 191 -51.92 -2.88 6.97
CA LYS A 191 -53.04 -3.71 6.47
C LYS A 191 -53.43 -4.81 7.43
N ALA A 192 -52.47 -5.39 8.17
CA ALA A 192 -52.75 -6.47 9.13
C ALA A 192 -53.38 -6.00 10.44
N TYR A 193 -53.10 -4.76 10.85
CA TYR A 193 -53.45 -4.28 12.20
C TYR A 193 -54.39 -3.06 12.23
N LEU A 194 -54.61 -2.40 11.10
CA LEU A 194 -55.51 -1.26 11.03
C LEU A 194 -56.69 -1.57 10.08
N ASP A 195 -57.88 -1.08 10.47
CA ASP A 195 -59.04 -1.02 9.59
C ASP A 195 -58.78 0.06 8.51
N LEU A 196 -58.97 -0.30 7.24
CA LEU A 196 -58.64 0.57 6.09
C LEU A 196 -59.60 1.76 5.93
N HIS A 197 -60.82 1.69 6.49
CA HIS A 197 -61.81 2.77 6.38
C HIS A 197 -61.70 3.77 7.51
N THR A 198 -61.46 3.30 8.73
CA THR A 198 -61.43 4.13 9.93
C THR A 198 -60.04 4.51 10.39
N GLY A 199 -58.98 3.77 9.97
CA GLY A 199 -57.61 3.93 10.45
C GLY A 199 -57.39 3.47 11.88
N LEU A 200 -58.40 2.92 12.53
CA LEU A 200 -58.33 2.39 13.89
C LEU A 200 -57.74 0.98 13.94
N PRO A 201 -57.24 0.52 15.10
CA PRO A 201 -56.85 -0.89 15.25
C PRO A 201 -57.98 -1.85 14.93
N ASN A 202 -57.70 -2.83 14.06
CA ASN A 202 -58.67 -3.86 13.72
C ASN A 202 -58.73 -4.96 14.81
N LYS A 203 -59.65 -5.92 14.65
CA LYS A 203 -59.87 -7.00 15.61
C LYS A 203 -58.57 -7.74 15.96
N SER A 204 -57.74 -8.08 14.95
CA SER A 204 -56.47 -8.80 15.18
C SER A 204 -55.49 -7.99 16.07
N ARG A 205 -55.43 -6.68 15.90
CA ARG A 205 -54.62 -5.83 16.77
C ARG A 205 -55.11 -5.72 18.18
N CYS A 206 -56.45 -5.66 18.33
CA CYS A 206 -57.07 -5.66 19.67
C CYS A 206 -56.81 -6.99 20.40
N GLU A 207 -56.94 -8.11 19.72
CA GLU A 207 -56.66 -9.44 20.31
C GLU A 207 -55.18 -9.56 20.74
N GLU A 208 -54.26 -9.14 19.89
CA GLU A 208 -52.80 -9.12 20.22
C GLU A 208 -52.49 -8.25 21.43
N LEU A 209 -53.07 -7.06 21.50
CA LEU A 209 -52.86 -6.13 22.62
C LEU A 209 -53.43 -6.69 23.94
N LEU A 210 -54.56 -7.37 23.88
CA LEU A 210 -55.16 -8.00 25.05
C LEU A 210 -54.35 -9.20 25.53
N LEU A 211 -53.82 -10.01 24.62
CA LEU A 211 -52.95 -11.16 24.95
C LEU A 211 -51.57 -10.77 25.45
N ALA A 212 -51.01 -9.63 24.95
CA ALA A 212 -49.68 -9.16 25.35
C ALA A 212 -49.65 -8.46 26.72
N ASN A 213 -50.78 -8.15 27.28
CA ASN A 213 -50.87 -7.35 28.51
C ASN A 213 -51.09 -8.22 29.76
N ASP A 214 -50.11 -9.10 30.07
CA ASP A 214 -50.11 -9.95 31.23
C ASP A 214 -49.93 -9.22 32.58
N ASN A 215 -49.61 -7.91 32.58
CA ASN A 215 -49.36 -7.11 33.76
C ASN A 215 -50.05 -5.72 33.69
N LEU A 216 -51.36 -5.70 33.84
CA LEU A 216 -52.06 -4.44 34.12
C LEU A 216 -51.77 -4.04 35.57
N THR A 217 -50.83 -3.14 35.77
CA THR A 217 -50.41 -2.61 37.08
C THR A 217 -51.34 -1.50 37.58
N GLU A 218 -52.23 -0.99 36.73
CA GLU A 218 -53.18 0.07 37.04
C GLU A 218 -54.64 -0.38 36.79
N LEU A 219 -55.57 0.23 37.49
CA LEU A 219 -57.00 -0.02 37.35
C LEU A 219 -57.42 0.36 35.90
N THR A 220 -57.69 -0.66 35.07
CA THR A 220 -58.01 -0.46 33.63
C THR A 220 -59.48 -0.85 33.42
N THR A 221 -60.23 0.04 32.78
CA THR A 221 -61.63 -0.21 32.40
C THR A 221 -61.67 -0.49 30.90
N VAL A 222 -62.27 -1.61 30.48
CA VAL A 222 -62.52 -1.95 29.06
C VAL A 222 -64.02 -1.69 28.80
N ALA A 223 -64.35 -0.85 27.82
CA ALA A 223 -65.67 -0.59 27.36
C ALA A 223 -65.88 -1.17 25.96
N ILE A 224 -66.91 -1.93 25.73
CA ILE A 224 -67.34 -2.48 24.43
C ILE A 224 -68.61 -1.74 24.05
N PHE A 225 -68.61 -1.11 22.87
CA PHE A 225 -69.77 -0.45 22.30
C PHE A 225 -70.23 -1.24 21.07
N ASP A 226 -71.48 -1.64 21.06
CA ASP A 226 -72.16 -2.22 19.92
C ASP A 226 -73.21 -1.25 19.39
N LEU A 227 -73.09 -0.89 18.10
CA LEU A 227 -74.02 0.00 17.42
C LEU A 227 -75.08 -0.82 16.67
N ASN A 228 -76.19 -1.06 17.31
CA ASN A 228 -77.29 -1.78 16.71
C ASN A 228 -78.00 -0.89 15.66
N GLY A 229 -78.26 -1.42 14.45
CA GLY A 229 -79.11 -0.78 13.45
C GLY A 229 -78.36 -0.06 12.29
N LEU A 230 -77.07 -0.18 12.19
CA LEU A 230 -76.32 0.19 10.98
C LEU A 230 -76.52 -0.87 9.90
N LYS A 231 -77.30 -0.51 8.85
CA LYS A 231 -77.45 -1.28 7.59
C LYS A 231 -76.33 -0.88 6.60
#